data_e8f162b5b9b985b7179a269480b5db4c
#
_entry.id   e8f162b5b9b985b7179a269480b5db4c
#
_cell.length_a   1.000
_cell.length_b   1.000
_cell.length_c   1.000
_cell.angle_alpha   90.00
_cell.angle_beta   90.00
_cell.angle_gamma   90.00
#
_symmetry.space_group_name_H-M   'P 1'
#
loop_
_entity.id
_entity.type
_entity.pdbx_description
1 polymer ?
#
loop_
_entity_poly.entity_id
_entity_poly.type
_entity_poly.pdbx_seq_one_letter_code
_entity_poly.pdbx_strand_id
1 'polypeptide(L)'
;MNRPARSRRSQRRAFAAGLMLAAAGLLGGCVAYPYYGEPAPAIPSRYDQAWDAALGAAADAGIQVGAADRASGRIDGSKAGAAVSIVVQQLADGHVQVSFDAPAARETNPTLQERWLAAYNRRMGR
;
A
#
# COMPACT_ATOMS: atom_id res chain seq x y z
N MET A 1 -3.27 86.29 17.19
CA MET A 1 -3.84 85.02 16.76
C MET A 1 -2.82 83.92 16.93
N ASN A 2 -2.85 83.22 18.08
CA ASN A 2 -1.92 82.13 18.39
C ASN A 2 -2.56 80.80 18.03
N ARG A 3 -2.05 80.14 17.02
CA ARG A 3 -2.38 78.73 16.75
C ARG A 3 -1.44 77.86 17.57
N PRO A 4 -1.93 77.00 18.46
CA PRO A 4 -1.08 76.09 19.18
C PRO A 4 -0.50 75.05 18.20
N ALA A 5 0.84 75.00 18.14
CA ALA A 5 1.53 73.93 17.45
C ALA A 5 1.25 72.60 18.13
N ARG A 6 0.31 71.82 17.57
CA ARG A 6 0.10 70.45 18.03
C ARG A 6 1.39 69.66 17.75
N SER A 7 1.95 69.25 18.84
CA SER A 7 3.19 68.53 18.93
C SER A 7 3.14 67.28 18.07
N ARG A 8 3.90 67.25 16.97
CA ARG A 8 4.09 66.09 16.09
C ARG A 8 4.74 64.89 16.83
N ARG A 9 5.17 65.14 18.08
CA ARG A 9 5.78 64.06 18.90
C ARG A 9 4.77 63.07 19.46
N SER A 10 3.51 63.48 19.72
CA SER A 10 2.48 62.58 20.24
C SER A 10 1.95 61.59 19.17
N GLN A 11 1.93 62.02 17.90
CA GLN A 11 1.51 61.14 16.81
C GLN A 11 2.54 60.04 16.50
N ARG A 12 3.80 60.35 16.62
CA ARG A 12 4.85 59.34 16.38
C ARG A 12 4.87 58.25 17.45
N ARG A 13 4.50 58.58 18.70
CA ARG A 13 4.39 57.59 19.79
C ARG A 13 3.18 56.70 19.65
N ALA A 14 2.06 57.21 19.14
CA ALA A 14 0.86 56.44 18.87
C ALA A 14 1.07 55.48 17.70
N PHE A 15 1.80 55.88 16.64
CA PHE A 15 2.13 54.98 15.52
C PHE A 15 3.11 53.89 15.92
N ALA A 16 4.08 54.17 16.76
CA ALA A 16 5.05 53.19 17.24
C ALA A 16 4.41 52.14 18.17
N ALA A 17 3.42 52.52 19.00
CA ALA A 17 2.69 51.61 19.85
C ALA A 17 1.77 50.68 19.02
N GLY A 18 1.13 51.19 17.97
CA GLY A 18 0.28 50.39 17.07
C GLY A 18 1.08 49.38 16.25
N LEU A 19 2.28 49.71 15.84
CA LEU A 19 3.16 48.80 15.07
C LEU A 19 3.70 47.66 15.92
N MET A 20 3.98 47.91 17.23
CA MET A 20 4.42 46.85 18.14
C MET A 20 3.33 45.83 18.47
N LEU A 21 2.06 46.24 18.58
CA LEU A 21 0.96 45.30 18.79
C LEU A 21 0.67 44.45 17.56
N ALA A 22 0.87 44.96 16.35
CA ALA A 22 0.68 44.20 15.12
C ALA A 22 1.77 43.13 14.91
N ALA A 23 3.01 43.38 15.39
CA ALA A 23 4.09 42.39 15.30
C ALA A 23 3.95 41.22 16.27
N ALA A 24 3.27 41.39 17.40
CA ALA A 24 3.06 40.31 18.38
C ALA A 24 1.98 39.29 17.96
N GLY A 25 1.09 39.67 17.02
CA GLY A 25 0.04 38.78 16.53
C GLY A 25 0.51 37.75 15.48
N LEU A 26 1.70 37.90 14.91
CA LEU A 26 2.20 37.04 13.83
C LEU A 26 3.00 35.82 14.32
N LEU A 27 3.30 35.71 15.62
CA LEU A 27 4.07 34.62 16.22
C LEU A 27 3.19 33.49 16.79
N GLY A 28 1.87 33.61 16.72
CA GLY A 28 0.91 32.62 17.23
C GLY A 28 0.44 31.60 16.19
N GLY A 29 1.11 31.45 15.07
CA GLY A 29 0.86 30.37 14.13
C GLY A 29 1.32 29.03 14.72
N CYS A 30 0.50 28.38 15.56
CA CYS A 30 0.65 26.96 15.81
C CYS A 30 0.48 26.24 14.47
N VAL A 31 1.57 25.93 13.80
CA VAL A 31 1.58 24.98 12.70
C VAL A 31 1.28 23.62 13.32
N ALA A 32 -0.01 23.24 13.37
CA ALA A 32 -0.38 21.87 13.61
C ALA A 32 0.11 21.07 12.40
N TYR A 33 1.29 20.48 12.48
CA TYR A 33 1.70 19.45 11.54
C TYR A 33 0.70 18.31 11.71
N PRO A 34 -0.01 17.92 10.64
CA PRO A 34 -0.74 16.67 10.68
C PRO A 34 0.30 15.58 10.98
N TYR A 35 0.20 14.99 12.15
CA TYR A 35 0.95 13.80 12.47
C TYR A 35 0.40 12.70 11.55
N TYR A 36 1.07 12.49 10.43
CA TYR A 36 0.91 11.25 9.68
C TYR A 36 1.53 10.17 10.56
N GLY A 37 0.71 9.61 11.45
CA GLY A 37 1.07 8.39 12.13
C GLY A 37 1.47 7.39 11.07
N GLU A 38 2.60 6.75 11.24
CA GLU A 38 3.01 5.62 10.40
C GLU A 38 1.79 4.70 10.28
N PRO A 39 1.31 4.38 9.05
CA PRO A 39 0.15 3.52 8.93
C PRO A 39 0.46 2.23 9.68
N ALA A 40 -0.41 1.88 10.63
CA ALA A 40 -0.28 0.62 11.34
C ALA A 40 -0.10 -0.49 10.29
N PRO A 41 0.83 -1.45 10.49
CA PRO A 41 1.05 -2.51 9.53
C PRO A 41 -0.29 -3.19 9.26
N ALA A 42 -0.76 -3.06 8.01
CA ALA A 42 -2.03 -3.62 7.60
C ALA A 42 -1.95 -5.14 7.77
N ILE A 43 -2.88 -5.73 8.51
CA ILE A 43 -3.01 -7.18 8.60
C ILE A 43 -3.33 -7.67 7.18
N PRO A 44 -2.50 -8.55 6.57
CA PRO A 44 -2.75 -9.03 5.23
C PRO A 44 -4.14 -9.66 5.13
N SER A 45 -4.90 -9.30 4.12
CA SER A 45 -6.19 -9.94 3.86
C SER A 45 -5.99 -11.43 3.53
N ARG A 46 -7.06 -12.22 3.60
CA ARG A 46 -7.01 -13.63 3.17
C ARG A 46 -6.60 -13.77 1.70
N TYR A 47 -7.03 -12.81 0.88
CA TYR A 47 -6.62 -12.75 -0.52
C TYR A 47 -5.11 -12.49 -0.65
N ASP A 48 -4.57 -11.54 0.11
CA ASP A 48 -3.14 -11.23 0.10
C ASP A 48 -2.30 -12.45 0.51
N GLN A 49 -2.72 -13.13 1.58
CA GLN A 49 -2.04 -14.35 2.04
C GLN A 49 -2.09 -15.46 0.98
N ALA A 50 -3.24 -15.67 0.35
CA ALA A 50 -3.39 -16.68 -0.70
C ALA A 50 -2.59 -16.34 -1.95
N TRP A 51 -2.54 -15.06 -2.34
CA TRP A 51 -1.76 -14.58 -3.46
C TRP A 51 -0.25 -14.83 -3.25
N ASP A 52 0.27 -14.39 -2.10
CA ASP A 52 1.69 -14.55 -1.77
C ASP A 52 2.06 -16.03 -1.62
N ALA A 53 1.15 -16.84 -1.04
CA ALA A 53 1.32 -18.29 -0.95
C ALA A 53 1.34 -18.95 -2.33
N ALA A 54 0.49 -18.52 -3.26
CA ALA A 54 0.43 -19.06 -4.62
C ALA A 54 1.71 -18.76 -5.42
N LEU A 55 2.20 -17.52 -5.34
CA LEU A 55 3.47 -17.13 -5.95
C LEU A 55 4.67 -17.89 -5.36
N GLY A 56 4.74 -17.96 -4.03
CA GLY A 56 5.80 -18.68 -3.35
C GLY A 56 5.77 -20.19 -3.66
N ALA A 57 4.58 -20.79 -3.73
CA ALA A 57 4.41 -22.18 -4.09
C ALA A 57 4.84 -22.46 -5.55
N ALA A 58 4.61 -21.52 -6.45
CA ALA A 58 5.09 -21.62 -7.83
C ALA A 58 6.62 -21.68 -7.88
N ALA A 59 7.29 -20.81 -7.13
CA ALA A 59 8.74 -20.84 -7.02
C ALA A 59 9.25 -22.15 -6.39
N ASP A 60 8.63 -22.63 -5.31
CA ASP A 60 9.00 -23.90 -4.65
C ASP A 60 8.81 -25.13 -5.56
N ALA A 61 7.78 -25.09 -6.43
CA ALA A 61 7.55 -26.15 -7.42
C ALA A 61 8.45 -26.01 -8.66
N GLY A 62 9.25 -24.95 -8.75
CA GLY A 62 10.15 -24.69 -9.88
C GLY A 62 9.41 -24.19 -11.12
N ILE A 63 8.26 -23.53 -10.94
CA ILE A 63 7.50 -22.88 -12.02
C ILE A 63 8.13 -21.49 -12.26
N GLN A 64 8.47 -21.20 -13.49
CA GLN A 64 8.92 -19.87 -13.89
C GLN A 64 7.71 -18.99 -14.15
N VAL A 65 7.47 -18.03 -13.29
CA VAL A 65 6.37 -17.06 -13.43
C VAL A 65 6.78 -16.02 -14.47
N GLY A 66 6.00 -15.91 -15.54
CA GLY A 66 6.21 -14.93 -16.61
C GLY A 66 5.34 -13.69 -16.46
N ALA A 67 4.12 -13.85 -15.88
CA ALA A 67 3.21 -12.75 -15.62
C ALA A 67 2.42 -13.01 -14.35
N ALA A 68 2.20 -11.97 -13.55
CA ALA A 68 1.38 -12.04 -12.35
C ALA A 68 0.56 -10.74 -12.24
N ASP A 69 -0.75 -10.86 -12.40
CA ASP A 69 -1.69 -9.75 -12.29
C ASP A 69 -2.56 -9.91 -11.05
N ARG A 70 -2.22 -9.17 -10.01
CA ARG A 70 -2.94 -9.22 -8.73
C ARG A 70 -4.37 -8.72 -8.83
N ALA A 71 -4.66 -7.80 -9.73
CA ALA A 71 -5.99 -7.23 -9.88
C ALA A 71 -6.98 -8.24 -10.45
N SER A 72 -6.55 -9.04 -11.43
CA SER A 72 -7.33 -10.15 -11.99
C SER A 72 -7.17 -11.46 -11.22
N GLY A 73 -6.19 -11.54 -10.31
CA GLY A 73 -5.88 -12.74 -9.56
C GLY A 73 -5.19 -13.83 -10.37
N ARG A 74 -4.58 -13.48 -11.52
CA ARG A 74 -4.00 -14.44 -12.45
C ARG A 74 -2.48 -14.47 -12.39
N ILE A 75 -1.94 -15.66 -12.34
CA ILE A 75 -0.50 -15.94 -12.40
C ILE A 75 -0.28 -16.91 -13.55
N ASP A 76 0.48 -16.49 -14.54
CA ASP A 76 0.85 -17.31 -15.69
C ASP A 76 2.35 -17.60 -15.65
N GLY A 77 2.71 -18.85 -15.91
CA GLY A 77 4.10 -19.28 -15.90
C GLY A 77 4.31 -20.51 -16.77
N SER A 78 5.48 -21.12 -16.63
CA SER A 78 5.83 -22.34 -17.32
C SER A 78 6.75 -23.23 -16.50
N LYS A 79 6.69 -24.53 -16.75
CA LYS A 79 7.60 -25.54 -16.21
C LYS A 79 8.02 -26.49 -17.31
N ALA A 80 9.31 -26.57 -17.61
CA ALA A 80 9.85 -27.43 -18.68
C ALA A 80 9.11 -27.26 -20.02
N GLY A 81 8.78 -26.01 -20.40
CA GLY A 81 8.04 -25.68 -21.62
C GLY A 81 6.53 -25.86 -21.56
N ALA A 82 5.99 -26.43 -20.50
CA ALA A 82 4.54 -26.56 -20.29
C ALA A 82 3.97 -25.31 -19.62
N ALA A 83 2.90 -24.74 -20.19
CA ALA A 83 2.21 -23.61 -19.63
C ALA A 83 1.48 -23.96 -18.33
N VAL A 84 1.56 -23.08 -17.35
CA VAL A 84 0.89 -23.17 -16.05
C VAL A 84 0.11 -21.90 -15.81
N SER A 85 -1.16 -22.05 -15.41
CA SER A 85 -2.01 -20.93 -14.99
C SER A 85 -2.56 -21.18 -13.61
N ILE A 86 -2.39 -20.18 -12.73
CA ILE A 86 -2.91 -20.20 -11.36
C ILE A 86 -3.85 -19.02 -11.22
N VAL A 87 -5.03 -19.24 -10.67
CA VAL A 87 -6.01 -18.17 -10.47
C VAL A 87 -6.42 -18.14 -9.01
N VAL A 88 -6.27 -16.96 -8.40
CA VAL A 88 -6.68 -16.64 -7.03
C VAL A 88 -7.92 -15.77 -7.10
N GLN A 89 -9.04 -16.22 -6.59
CA GLN A 89 -10.31 -15.51 -6.63
C GLN A 89 -10.90 -15.36 -5.24
N GLN A 90 -11.41 -14.16 -4.94
CA GLN A 90 -12.23 -13.94 -3.77
C GLN A 90 -13.70 -14.13 -4.14
N LEU A 91 -14.37 -15.01 -3.43
CA LEU A 91 -15.79 -15.28 -3.61
C LEU A 91 -16.65 -14.25 -2.85
N ALA A 92 -17.93 -14.15 -3.22
CA ALA A 92 -18.86 -13.20 -2.62
C ALA A 92 -19.07 -13.40 -1.11
N ASP A 93 -18.86 -14.62 -0.61
CA ASP A 93 -18.93 -14.97 0.83
C ASP A 93 -17.64 -14.66 1.61
N GLY A 94 -16.63 -14.07 0.94
CA GLY A 94 -15.33 -13.72 1.52
C GLY A 94 -14.31 -14.86 1.54
N HIS A 95 -14.68 -16.07 1.09
CA HIS A 95 -13.72 -17.15 0.88
C HIS A 95 -12.80 -16.88 -0.30
N VAL A 96 -11.59 -17.42 -0.23
CA VAL A 96 -10.62 -17.35 -1.34
C VAL A 96 -10.49 -18.74 -1.94
N GLN A 97 -10.75 -18.81 -3.24
CA GLN A 97 -10.57 -20.01 -4.05
C GLN A 97 -9.30 -19.88 -4.86
N VAL A 98 -8.50 -20.94 -4.90
CA VAL A 98 -7.30 -20.99 -5.74
C VAL A 98 -7.40 -22.20 -6.65
N SER A 99 -7.20 -21.98 -7.94
CA SER A 99 -7.20 -23.03 -8.97
C SER A 99 -5.85 -23.08 -9.66
N PHE A 100 -5.44 -24.30 -10.00
CA PHE A 100 -4.20 -24.60 -10.71
C PHE A 100 -4.55 -25.35 -11.99
N ASP A 101 -4.09 -24.85 -13.12
CA ASP A 101 -4.29 -25.48 -14.43
C ASP A 101 -2.98 -25.55 -15.21
N ALA A 102 -2.61 -26.77 -15.60
CA ALA A 102 -1.41 -27.04 -16.37
C ALA A 102 -1.64 -28.29 -17.23
N PRO A 103 -2.46 -28.21 -18.29
CA PRO A 103 -2.89 -29.37 -19.05
C PRO A 103 -1.72 -30.11 -19.70
N ALA A 104 -0.75 -29.37 -20.29
CA ALA A 104 0.43 -29.98 -20.91
C ALA A 104 1.42 -30.59 -19.89
N ALA A 105 1.42 -30.09 -18.65
CA ALA A 105 2.29 -30.64 -17.62
C ALA A 105 1.81 -31.98 -17.06
N ARG A 106 0.55 -32.36 -17.26
CA ARG A 106 0.02 -33.64 -16.79
C ARG A 106 0.73 -34.84 -17.40
N GLU A 107 1.20 -34.71 -18.62
CA GLU A 107 1.94 -35.77 -19.30
C GLU A 107 3.43 -35.75 -18.98
N THR A 108 4.03 -34.57 -18.91
CA THR A 108 5.49 -34.40 -18.73
C THR A 108 5.92 -34.33 -17.27
N ASN A 109 5.05 -33.89 -16.39
CA ASN A 109 5.31 -33.70 -14.96
C ASN A 109 4.04 -33.92 -14.13
N PRO A 110 3.55 -35.17 -14.00
CA PRO A 110 2.25 -35.46 -13.40
C PRO A 110 2.16 -35.07 -11.91
N THR A 111 3.29 -34.94 -11.21
CA THR A 111 3.33 -34.55 -9.80
C THR A 111 3.44 -33.04 -9.58
N LEU A 112 3.46 -32.23 -10.62
CA LEU A 112 3.66 -30.79 -10.52
C LEU A 112 2.56 -30.12 -9.69
N GLN A 113 1.31 -30.46 -9.97
CA GLN A 113 0.14 -29.92 -9.24
C GLN A 113 0.19 -30.31 -7.76
N GLU A 114 0.52 -31.55 -7.44
CA GLU A 114 0.62 -32.01 -6.05
C GLU A 114 1.73 -31.29 -5.28
N ARG A 115 2.88 -31.12 -5.91
CA ARG A 115 4.01 -30.39 -5.31
C ARG A 115 3.67 -28.93 -5.08
N TRP A 116 3.03 -28.30 -6.05
CA TRP A 116 2.57 -26.92 -5.90
C TRP A 116 1.55 -26.81 -4.76
N LEU A 117 0.55 -27.69 -4.73
CA LEU A 117 -0.50 -27.70 -3.71
C LEU A 117 0.08 -27.92 -2.30
N ALA A 118 1.03 -28.84 -2.16
CA ALA A 118 1.72 -29.07 -0.90
C ALA A 118 2.51 -27.84 -0.44
N ALA A 119 3.19 -27.15 -1.34
CA ALA A 119 3.90 -25.91 -1.05
C ALA A 119 2.92 -24.78 -0.67
N TYR A 120 1.82 -24.66 -1.38
CA TYR A 120 0.76 -23.69 -1.09
C TYR A 120 0.17 -23.90 0.31
N ASN A 121 -0.19 -25.13 0.65
CA ASN A 121 -0.76 -25.46 1.96
C ASN A 121 0.22 -25.17 3.10
N ARG A 122 1.51 -25.51 2.94
CA ARG A 122 2.54 -25.16 3.94
C ARG A 122 2.63 -23.66 4.18
N ARG A 123 2.54 -22.85 3.11
CA ARG A 123 2.60 -21.39 3.20
C ARG A 123 1.34 -20.77 3.81
N MET A 124 0.21 -21.46 3.65
CA MET A 124 -1.06 -21.07 4.28
C MET A 124 -1.20 -21.58 5.72
N GLY A 125 -0.24 -22.36 6.24
CA GLY A 125 -0.30 -22.94 7.58
C GLY A 125 -1.29 -24.09 7.73
N ARG A 126 -1.51 -24.83 6.66
CA ARG A 126 -2.43 -25.99 6.61
C ARG A 126 -1.68 -27.31 6.44
#